data_f4d7eda320ad828a5914323beff0f6ad
#
_entry.id   f4d7eda320ad828a5914323beff0f6ad
#
_cell.length_a   1.000
_cell.length_b   1.000
_cell.length_c   1.000
_cell.angle_alpha   90.00
_cell.angle_beta   90.00
_cell.angle_gamma   90.00
#
_symmetry.space_group_name_H-M   'P 1'
#
loop_
_entity.id
_entity.type
_entity.pdbx_description
1 polymer ?
#
loop_
_entity_poly.entity_id
_entity_poly.type
_entity_poly.pdbx_seq_one_letter_code
_entity_poly.pdbx_strand_id
1 'polypeptide(L)'
;PAVITEVSGVVRHAGTVKGQQKLVVESEDGQKREILVPRGAHVMAQEGERVEAGDSLTEGDPSPHDILAVKGEKELQRYMTDKIQEVYRSQGVGINDKHIEVIVRQMMRSVRVEEVGDTEFLIDEQVDKFRFREENDRIVAAGGKPAQGRPLLLGITKASLSTDSFVSAASFQETTRVLTEASIAGRIDLLRGLKENVIVGRLIPAGTGMEYYRNIELEREEIPVQPDEIEEPYYDDEPPVVAADL
;
A
#
# COMPACT_ATOMS: atom_id res chain seq x y z
N PRO A 1 -1.36 22.58 -8.29
CA PRO A 1 -2.52 21.90 -7.74
C PRO A 1 -3.63 22.92 -7.42
N ALA A 2 -4.89 22.54 -7.63
CA ALA A 2 -6.01 23.34 -7.23
C ALA A 2 -6.04 23.51 -5.70
N VAL A 3 -6.51 24.68 -5.27
CA VAL A 3 -6.78 24.94 -3.85
C VAL A 3 -8.19 24.46 -3.54
N ILE A 4 -8.33 23.62 -2.51
CA ILE A 4 -9.63 23.12 -2.05
C ILE A 4 -10.03 23.78 -0.74
N THR A 5 -11.33 23.78 -0.44
CA THR A 5 -11.84 24.22 0.85
C THR A 5 -11.82 23.08 1.87
N GLU A 6 -11.41 23.38 3.11
CA GLU A 6 -11.44 22.42 4.23
C GLU A 6 -12.81 22.35 4.92
N VAL A 7 -13.64 23.39 4.75
CA VAL A 7 -14.93 23.51 5.43
C VAL A 7 -16.04 23.81 4.41
N SER A 8 -17.23 23.33 4.69
CA SER A 8 -18.43 23.69 3.92
C SER A 8 -18.93 25.05 4.34
N GLY A 9 -19.29 25.89 3.37
CA GLY A 9 -19.76 27.24 3.68
C GLY A 9 -19.98 28.11 2.44
N VAL A 10 -20.05 29.40 2.66
CA VAL A 10 -20.23 30.43 1.60
C VAL A 10 -18.89 31.11 1.34
N VAL A 11 -18.50 31.17 0.07
CA VAL A 11 -17.28 31.84 -0.38
C VAL A 11 -17.46 33.34 -0.40
N ARG A 12 -16.50 34.07 0.17
CA ARG A 12 -16.41 35.54 0.06
C ARG A 12 -15.03 35.96 -0.41
N HIS A 13 -14.97 36.92 -1.29
CA HIS A 13 -13.72 37.49 -1.77
C HIS A 13 -13.29 38.63 -0.83
N ALA A 14 -12.22 38.40 -0.07
CA ALA A 14 -11.70 39.36 0.91
C ALA A 14 -10.56 40.25 0.37
N GLY A 15 -10.51 40.42 -0.96
CA GLY A 15 -9.53 41.29 -1.62
C GLY A 15 -8.20 40.65 -1.88
N THR A 16 -7.13 41.46 -2.00
CA THR A 16 -5.79 40.99 -2.35
C THR A 16 -4.80 41.32 -1.21
N VAL A 17 -4.09 40.34 -0.72
CA VAL A 17 -3.06 40.49 0.30
C VAL A 17 -1.70 40.10 -0.29
N LYS A 18 -0.73 41.01 -0.29
CA LYS A 18 0.63 40.79 -0.85
C LYS A 18 0.62 40.27 -2.32
N GLY A 19 -0.37 40.68 -3.12
CA GLY A 19 -0.52 40.27 -4.52
C GLY A 19 -1.09 38.86 -4.70
N GLN A 20 -1.66 38.26 -3.66
CA GLN A 20 -2.42 37.02 -3.70
C GLN A 20 -3.88 37.29 -3.39
N GLN A 21 -4.81 36.64 -4.08
CA GLN A 21 -6.23 36.74 -3.76
C GLN A 21 -6.52 36.02 -2.47
N LYS A 22 -7.29 36.66 -1.58
CA LYS A 22 -7.74 36.10 -0.32
C LYS A 22 -9.21 35.74 -0.44
N LEU A 23 -9.50 34.46 -0.27
CA LEU A 23 -10.86 33.94 -0.17
C LEU A 23 -11.15 33.61 1.31
N VAL A 24 -12.38 33.86 1.72
CA VAL A 24 -12.86 33.49 3.05
C VAL A 24 -14.07 32.57 2.86
N VAL A 25 -13.99 31.38 3.42
CA VAL A 25 -15.14 30.46 3.47
C VAL A 25 -15.76 30.59 4.87
N GLU A 26 -17.02 31.01 4.90
CA GLU A 26 -17.79 31.19 6.12
C GLU A 26 -18.72 30.00 6.30
N SER A 27 -18.43 29.16 7.30
CA SER A 27 -19.23 28.00 7.64
C SER A 27 -20.55 28.41 8.32
N GLU A 28 -21.56 27.55 8.28
CA GLU A 28 -22.84 27.73 8.99
C GLU A 28 -22.66 27.92 10.51
N ASP A 29 -21.59 27.32 11.07
CA ASP A 29 -21.21 27.44 12.48
C ASP A 29 -20.53 28.78 12.82
N GLY A 30 -20.41 29.70 11.87
CA GLY A 30 -19.75 31.00 12.03
C GLY A 30 -18.22 30.94 11.99
N GLN A 31 -17.61 29.79 11.75
CA GLN A 31 -16.17 29.67 11.56
C GLN A 31 -15.79 30.26 10.20
N LYS A 32 -14.72 31.06 10.20
CA LYS A 32 -14.18 31.68 8.98
C LYS A 32 -12.81 31.05 8.71
N ARG A 33 -12.68 30.43 7.55
CA ARG A 33 -11.38 29.93 7.05
C ARG A 33 -10.86 30.87 5.97
N GLU A 34 -9.67 31.39 6.19
CA GLU A 34 -8.98 32.25 5.23
C GLU A 34 -8.08 31.41 4.33
N ILE A 35 -8.26 31.52 3.04
CA ILE A 35 -7.50 30.77 2.04
C ILE A 35 -6.80 31.77 1.13
N LEU A 36 -5.47 31.67 1.04
CA LEU A 36 -4.65 32.46 0.15
C LEU A 36 -4.45 31.70 -1.17
N VAL A 37 -4.94 32.28 -2.25
CA VAL A 37 -4.79 31.70 -3.60
C VAL A 37 -3.41 32.05 -4.14
N PRO A 38 -2.62 31.06 -4.62
CA PRO A 38 -1.32 31.30 -5.25
C PRO A 38 -1.42 32.27 -6.42
N ARG A 39 -0.34 33.04 -6.68
CA ARG A 39 -0.31 33.97 -7.81
C ARG A 39 -0.44 33.19 -9.13
N GLY A 40 -1.32 33.68 -10.01
CA GLY A 40 -1.56 33.09 -11.32
C GLY A 40 -2.57 31.94 -11.33
N ALA A 41 -3.10 31.51 -10.17
CA ALA A 41 -4.21 30.57 -10.13
C ALA A 41 -5.53 31.30 -10.43
N HIS A 42 -6.33 30.72 -11.31
CA HIS A 42 -7.64 31.24 -11.67
C HIS A 42 -8.68 30.75 -10.64
N VAL A 43 -9.35 31.69 -10.00
CA VAL A 43 -10.42 31.38 -9.04
C VAL A 43 -11.70 31.06 -9.82
N MET A 44 -12.28 29.89 -9.58
CA MET A 44 -13.52 29.43 -10.19
C MET A 44 -14.74 29.77 -9.31
N ALA A 45 -14.55 29.75 -7.99
CA ALA A 45 -15.62 29.98 -7.03
C ALA A 45 -16.09 31.43 -7.08
N GLN A 46 -17.42 31.64 -7.22
CA GLN A 46 -18.03 32.96 -7.26
C GLN A 46 -18.30 33.48 -5.85
N GLU A 47 -18.37 34.81 -5.72
CA GLU A 47 -18.75 35.44 -4.46
C GLU A 47 -20.18 35.10 -4.07
N GLY A 48 -20.36 34.57 -2.85
CA GLY A 48 -21.66 34.10 -2.36
C GLY A 48 -22.01 32.68 -2.76
N GLU A 49 -21.14 31.99 -3.48
CA GLU A 49 -21.34 30.58 -3.84
C GLU A 49 -21.19 29.67 -2.61
N ARG A 50 -22.09 28.67 -2.51
CA ARG A 50 -22.01 27.65 -1.46
C ARG A 50 -21.14 26.50 -1.95
N VAL A 51 -20.11 26.18 -1.18
CA VAL A 51 -19.14 25.11 -1.44
C VAL A 51 -19.18 24.09 -0.33
N GLU A 52 -18.90 22.83 -0.68
CA GLU A 52 -18.73 21.74 0.27
C GLU A 52 -17.25 21.50 0.59
N ALA A 53 -16.98 20.91 1.74
CA ALA A 53 -15.62 20.55 2.12
C ALA A 53 -14.98 19.66 1.05
N GLY A 54 -13.82 20.09 0.54
CA GLY A 54 -13.06 19.43 -0.53
C GLY A 54 -13.42 19.85 -1.95
N ASP A 55 -14.29 20.87 -2.14
CA ASP A 55 -14.52 21.44 -3.47
C ASP A 55 -13.34 22.32 -3.88
N SER A 56 -13.05 22.33 -5.19
CA SER A 56 -11.96 23.13 -5.75
C SER A 56 -12.38 24.58 -5.91
N LEU A 57 -11.65 25.49 -5.29
CA LEU A 57 -11.86 26.94 -5.39
C LEU A 57 -11.13 27.54 -6.59
N THR A 58 -10.09 26.85 -7.08
CA THR A 58 -9.28 27.28 -8.22
C THR A 58 -9.25 26.20 -9.30
N GLU A 59 -8.91 26.61 -10.53
CA GLU A 59 -8.71 25.71 -11.65
C GLU A 59 -7.56 24.75 -11.41
N GLY A 60 -7.71 23.50 -11.89
CA GLY A 60 -6.71 22.43 -11.84
C GLY A 60 -7.18 21.23 -11.06
N ASP A 61 -6.28 20.26 -10.89
CA ASP A 61 -6.51 19.05 -10.10
C ASP A 61 -6.10 19.27 -8.64
N PRO A 62 -6.95 18.89 -7.67
CA PRO A 62 -6.61 18.99 -6.25
C PRO A 62 -5.47 18.04 -5.89
N SER A 63 -4.72 18.38 -4.84
CA SER A 63 -3.68 17.51 -4.30
C SER A 63 -4.31 16.24 -3.67
N PRO A 64 -3.81 15.05 -4.00
CA PRO A 64 -4.30 13.82 -3.35
C PRO A 64 -4.16 13.84 -1.82
N HIS A 65 -3.14 14.53 -1.29
CA HIS A 65 -2.95 14.68 0.15
C HIS A 65 -4.05 15.53 0.81
N ASP A 66 -4.49 16.59 0.12
CA ASP A 66 -5.56 17.46 0.61
C ASP A 66 -6.92 16.73 0.56
N ILE A 67 -7.16 15.93 -0.49
CA ILE A 67 -8.34 15.06 -0.58
C ILE A 67 -8.37 14.07 0.58
N LEU A 68 -7.22 13.44 0.89
CA LEU A 68 -7.12 12.51 2.02
C LEU A 68 -7.46 13.19 3.35
N ALA A 69 -6.96 14.42 3.54
CA ALA A 69 -7.17 15.17 4.78
C ALA A 69 -8.63 15.62 4.97
N VAL A 70 -9.31 16.00 3.87
CA VAL A 70 -10.65 16.61 3.92
C VAL A 70 -11.76 15.60 3.66
N LYS A 71 -11.65 14.80 2.57
CA LYS A 71 -12.69 13.85 2.13
C LYS A 71 -12.47 12.42 2.62
N GLY A 72 -11.28 12.11 3.10
CA GLY A 72 -10.92 10.81 3.65
C GLY A 72 -10.48 9.76 2.61
N GLU A 73 -10.22 8.54 3.09
CA GLU A 73 -9.59 7.46 2.31
C GLU A 73 -10.42 7.00 1.11
N LYS A 74 -11.74 6.83 1.29
CA LYS A 74 -12.62 6.29 0.24
C LYS A 74 -12.71 7.20 -0.97
N GLU A 75 -12.85 8.49 -0.74
CA GLU A 75 -12.91 9.47 -1.82
C GLU A 75 -11.55 9.64 -2.51
N LEU A 76 -10.46 9.56 -1.75
CA LEU A 76 -9.12 9.53 -2.33
C LEU A 76 -8.93 8.31 -3.25
N GLN A 77 -9.38 7.11 -2.83
CA GLN A 77 -9.28 5.90 -3.66
C GLN A 77 -10.01 6.08 -4.98
N ARG A 78 -11.24 6.58 -4.92
CA ARG A 78 -12.04 6.86 -6.12
C ARG A 78 -11.35 7.86 -7.03
N TYR A 79 -10.94 9.00 -6.47
CA TYR A 79 -10.27 10.07 -7.21
C TYR A 79 -9.00 9.57 -7.92
N MET A 80 -8.14 8.84 -7.20
CA MET A 80 -6.91 8.28 -7.77
C MET A 80 -7.20 7.29 -8.89
N THR A 81 -8.18 6.40 -8.69
CA THR A 81 -8.56 5.41 -9.71
C THR A 81 -9.12 6.11 -10.95
N ASP A 82 -10.02 7.07 -10.77
CA ASP A 82 -10.63 7.80 -11.89
C ASP A 82 -9.59 8.60 -12.69
N LYS A 83 -8.66 9.30 -12.00
CA LYS A 83 -7.60 10.07 -12.66
C LYS A 83 -6.60 9.19 -13.43
N ILE A 84 -6.22 8.06 -12.90
CA ILE A 84 -5.34 7.12 -13.58
C ILE A 84 -6.07 6.49 -14.79
N GLN A 85 -7.34 6.10 -14.62
CA GLN A 85 -8.15 5.56 -15.70
C GLN A 85 -8.40 6.58 -16.82
N GLU A 86 -8.57 7.85 -16.49
CA GLU A 86 -8.71 8.92 -17.47
C GLU A 86 -7.50 8.96 -18.42
N VAL A 87 -6.28 8.84 -17.88
CA VAL A 87 -5.06 8.80 -18.68
C VAL A 87 -5.01 7.56 -19.57
N TYR A 88 -5.32 6.37 -19.03
CA TYR A 88 -5.32 5.15 -19.83
C TYR A 88 -6.38 5.15 -20.93
N ARG A 89 -7.61 5.60 -20.61
CA ARG A 89 -8.71 5.70 -21.58
C ARG A 89 -8.42 6.72 -22.69
N SER A 90 -7.75 7.82 -22.37
CA SER A 90 -7.34 8.81 -23.39
C SER A 90 -6.38 8.23 -24.43
N GLN A 91 -5.63 7.18 -24.06
CA GLN A 91 -4.71 6.45 -24.93
C GLN A 91 -5.33 5.17 -25.53
N GLY A 92 -6.62 4.94 -25.35
CA GLY A 92 -7.33 3.79 -25.87
C GLY A 92 -7.02 2.46 -25.14
N VAL A 93 -6.41 2.51 -23.95
CA VAL A 93 -6.08 1.33 -23.16
C VAL A 93 -7.18 1.05 -22.14
N GLY A 94 -7.83 -0.11 -22.25
CA GLY A 94 -8.84 -0.58 -21.28
C GLY A 94 -8.20 -1.41 -20.16
N ILE A 95 -8.25 -0.91 -18.93
CA ILE A 95 -7.78 -1.61 -17.72
C ILE A 95 -8.95 -1.69 -16.74
N ASN A 96 -9.10 -2.84 -16.06
CA ASN A 96 -10.10 -2.96 -15.01
C ASN A 96 -9.63 -2.21 -13.75
N ASP A 97 -10.53 -1.48 -13.10
CA ASP A 97 -10.26 -0.62 -11.93
C ASP A 97 -9.56 -1.37 -10.79
N LYS A 98 -9.87 -2.66 -10.58
CA LYS A 98 -9.27 -3.48 -9.52
C LYS A 98 -7.74 -3.49 -9.53
N HIS A 99 -7.11 -3.43 -10.71
CA HIS A 99 -5.65 -3.43 -10.82
C HIS A 99 -5.02 -2.14 -10.30
N ILE A 100 -5.72 -1.01 -10.46
CA ILE A 100 -5.32 0.29 -9.95
C ILE A 100 -5.64 0.39 -8.45
N GLU A 101 -6.83 -0.04 -8.06
CA GLU A 101 -7.30 0.00 -6.67
C GLU A 101 -6.40 -0.78 -5.71
N VAL A 102 -5.88 -1.94 -6.14
CA VAL A 102 -4.91 -2.73 -5.34
C VAL A 102 -3.64 -1.92 -5.06
N ILE A 103 -3.13 -1.19 -6.06
CA ILE A 103 -1.93 -0.36 -5.90
C ILE A 103 -2.23 0.83 -5.00
N VAL A 104 -3.34 1.53 -5.21
CA VAL A 104 -3.76 2.68 -4.40
C VAL A 104 -3.97 2.26 -2.94
N ARG A 105 -4.59 1.10 -2.70
CA ARG A 105 -4.73 0.54 -1.35
C ARG A 105 -3.38 0.34 -0.66
N GLN A 106 -2.39 -0.16 -1.39
CA GLN A 106 -1.05 -0.37 -0.85
C GLN A 106 -0.34 0.96 -0.52
N MET A 107 -0.59 2.01 -1.30
CA MET A 107 -0.07 3.36 -1.04
C MET A 107 -0.63 3.98 0.25
N MET A 108 -1.81 3.55 0.70
CA MET A 108 -2.50 4.03 1.90
C MET A 108 -2.45 3.03 3.08
N ARG A 109 -1.49 2.12 3.06
CA ARG A 109 -1.34 1.10 4.10
C ARG A 109 -0.78 1.67 5.41
N SER A 110 -0.14 2.82 5.37
CA SER A 110 0.56 3.42 6.50
C SER A 110 -0.27 4.48 7.23
N VAL A 111 -0.06 4.56 8.53
CA VAL A 111 -0.61 5.58 9.44
C VAL A 111 0.56 6.30 10.10
N ARG A 112 0.45 7.61 10.28
CA ARG A 112 1.37 8.41 11.10
C ARG A 112 0.77 8.59 12.48
N VAL A 113 1.53 8.24 13.51
CA VAL A 113 1.12 8.39 14.90
C VAL A 113 1.19 9.87 15.30
N GLU A 114 0.08 10.43 15.78
CA GLU A 114 0.00 11.82 16.30
C GLU A 114 0.02 11.84 17.83
N GLU A 115 -0.76 10.95 18.46
CA GLU A 115 -0.78 10.76 19.91
C GLU A 115 -0.48 9.30 20.23
N VAL A 116 0.47 9.06 21.11
CA VAL A 116 0.93 7.69 21.42
C VAL A 116 0.03 6.96 22.42
N GLY A 117 -0.75 7.68 23.23
CA GLY A 117 -1.52 7.07 24.33
C GLY A 117 -0.61 6.23 25.24
N ASP A 118 -1.06 5.02 25.58
CA ASP A 118 -0.34 4.03 26.38
C ASP A 118 0.35 2.95 25.51
N THR A 119 0.52 3.21 24.20
CA THR A 119 1.17 2.30 23.27
C THR A 119 2.69 2.49 23.25
N GLU A 120 3.42 1.51 22.68
CA GLU A 120 4.88 1.57 22.52
C GLU A 120 5.33 2.37 21.29
N PHE A 121 4.41 3.01 20.57
CA PHE A 121 4.74 3.81 19.39
C PHE A 121 5.45 5.11 19.73
N LEU A 122 6.18 5.63 18.76
CA LEU A 122 6.80 6.96 18.87
C LEU A 122 5.94 8.01 18.16
N ILE A 123 6.04 9.26 18.62
CA ILE A 123 5.39 10.39 17.94
C ILE A 123 5.98 10.53 16.55
N ASP A 124 5.12 10.80 15.54
CA ASP A 124 5.46 10.89 14.13
C ASP A 124 5.97 9.58 13.50
N GLU A 125 5.91 8.45 14.20
CA GLU A 125 6.27 7.15 13.66
C GLU A 125 5.29 6.75 12.53
N GLN A 126 5.86 6.20 11.45
CA GLN A 126 5.08 5.61 10.36
C GLN A 126 4.89 4.12 10.66
N VAL A 127 3.66 3.72 10.90
CA VAL A 127 3.29 2.34 11.26
C VAL A 127 2.33 1.76 10.23
N ASP A 128 2.40 0.45 10.04
CA ASP A 128 1.40 -0.28 9.24
C ASP A 128 0.02 -0.21 9.92
N LYS A 129 -1.03 -0.01 9.13
CA LYS A 129 -2.41 0.16 9.59
C LYS A 129 -2.95 -1.04 10.39
N PHE A 130 -2.52 -2.27 10.01
CA PHE A 130 -2.95 -3.47 10.72
C PHE A 130 -2.27 -3.57 12.08
N ARG A 131 -0.94 -3.36 12.13
CA ARG A 131 -0.18 -3.33 13.37
C ARG A 131 -0.68 -2.24 14.31
N PHE A 132 -1.02 -1.05 13.77
CA PHE A 132 -1.58 0.04 14.54
C PHE A 132 -2.92 -0.32 15.20
N ARG A 133 -3.80 -1.02 14.47
CA ARG A 133 -5.08 -1.50 15.01
C ARG A 133 -4.89 -2.58 16.05
N GLU A 134 -4.09 -3.59 15.75
CA GLU A 134 -3.80 -4.71 16.65
C GLU A 134 -3.27 -4.22 18.01
N GLU A 135 -2.33 -3.28 17.98
CA GLU A 135 -1.78 -2.69 19.19
C GLU A 135 -2.83 -1.86 19.97
N ASN A 136 -3.62 -1.06 19.26
CA ASN A 136 -4.71 -0.32 19.89
C ASN A 136 -5.76 -1.25 20.52
N ASP A 137 -6.14 -2.32 19.84
CA ASP A 137 -7.08 -3.32 20.38
C ASP A 137 -6.52 -4.00 21.63
N ARG A 138 -5.22 -4.30 21.64
CA ARG A 138 -4.51 -4.83 22.82
C ARG A 138 -4.57 -3.88 24.01
N ILE A 139 -4.27 -2.58 23.78
CA ILE A 139 -4.26 -1.56 24.83
C ILE A 139 -5.67 -1.30 25.35
N VAL A 140 -6.68 -1.22 24.48
CA VAL A 140 -8.08 -1.05 24.87
C VAL A 140 -8.56 -2.24 25.70
N ALA A 141 -8.21 -3.47 25.34
CA ALA A 141 -8.51 -4.68 26.11
C ALA A 141 -7.85 -4.66 27.50
N ALA A 142 -6.68 -4.03 27.65
CA ALA A 142 -6.00 -3.81 28.92
C ALA A 142 -6.54 -2.62 29.72
N GLY A 143 -7.52 -1.85 29.17
CA GLY A 143 -8.12 -0.67 29.82
C GLY A 143 -7.30 0.61 29.68
N GLY A 144 -6.29 0.65 28.80
CA GLY A 144 -5.44 1.80 28.51
C GLY A 144 -6.02 2.72 27.42
N LYS A 145 -5.34 3.87 27.21
CA LYS A 145 -5.68 4.85 26.17
C LYS A 145 -5.04 4.44 24.83
N PRO A 146 -5.81 4.24 23.75
CA PRO A 146 -5.27 3.89 22.45
C PRO A 146 -4.51 5.07 21.82
N ALA A 147 -3.58 4.77 20.91
CA ALA A 147 -2.92 5.77 20.09
C ALA A 147 -3.87 6.36 19.05
N GLN A 148 -3.67 7.64 18.74
CA GLN A 148 -4.34 8.32 17.62
C GLN A 148 -3.35 8.53 16.48
N GLY A 149 -3.82 8.32 15.25
CA GLY A 149 -2.98 8.48 14.08
C GLY A 149 -3.78 8.90 12.86
N ARG A 150 -3.08 9.56 11.93
CA ARG A 150 -3.65 10.03 10.67
C ARG A 150 -3.22 9.12 9.52
N PRO A 151 -4.15 8.73 8.62
CA PRO A 151 -3.81 7.96 7.44
C PRO A 151 -2.79 8.73 6.58
N LEU A 152 -1.83 8.00 6.04
CA LEU A 152 -0.73 8.55 5.26
C LEU A 152 -0.78 8.00 3.83
N LEU A 153 -0.73 8.91 2.84
CA LEU A 153 -0.56 8.54 1.45
C LEU A 153 0.93 8.56 1.09
N LEU A 154 1.45 7.43 0.66
CA LEU A 154 2.82 7.29 0.18
C LEU A 154 2.85 7.17 -1.35
N GLY A 155 3.86 7.75 -1.98
CA GLY A 155 4.14 7.46 -3.39
C GLY A 155 4.51 5.98 -3.59
N ILE A 156 4.32 5.45 -4.80
CA ILE A 156 4.54 4.03 -5.14
C ILE A 156 5.91 3.54 -4.69
N THR A 157 6.97 4.27 -4.99
CA THR A 157 8.36 3.91 -4.62
C THR A 157 8.52 3.82 -3.11
N LYS A 158 8.04 4.85 -2.38
CA LYS A 158 8.16 4.89 -0.91
C LYS A 158 7.32 3.80 -0.25
N ALA A 159 6.12 3.54 -0.77
CA ALA A 159 5.27 2.44 -0.28
C ALA A 159 5.93 1.08 -0.48
N SER A 160 6.62 0.88 -1.61
CA SER A 160 7.33 -0.38 -1.92
C SER A 160 8.59 -0.60 -1.06
N LEU A 161 9.25 0.48 -0.65
CA LEU A 161 10.43 0.42 0.23
C LEU A 161 10.06 0.33 1.72
N SER A 162 8.87 0.81 2.09
CA SER A 162 8.35 0.79 3.48
C SER A 162 7.59 -0.50 3.82
N THR A 163 8.01 -1.64 3.26
CA THR A 163 7.42 -2.95 3.56
C THR A 163 8.09 -3.61 4.76
N ASP A 164 7.37 -4.53 5.42
CA ASP A 164 7.91 -5.28 6.56
C ASP A 164 9.08 -6.19 6.15
N SER A 165 9.05 -6.75 4.92
CA SER A 165 10.11 -7.57 4.37
C SER A 165 11.23 -6.70 3.79
N PHE A 166 12.40 -6.71 4.43
CA PHE A 166 13.58 -6.02 3.91
C PHE A 166 14.16 -6.75 2.68
N VAL A 167 13.96 -8.06 2.53
CA VAL A 167 14.36 -8.81 1.33
C VAL A 167 13.57 -8.33 0.12
N SER A 168 12.26 -8.17 0.25
CA SER A 168 11.40 -7.62 -0.80
C SER A 168 11.79 -6.19 -1.16
N ALA A 169 12.00 -5.33 -0.19
CA ALA A 169 12.39 -3.94 -0.40
C ALA A 169 13.77 -3.82 -1.11
N ALA A 170 14.77 -4.56 -0.63
CA ALA A 170 16.12 -4.58 -1.21
C ALA A 170 16.16 -5.06 -2.66
N SER A 171 15.25 -5.98 -3.02
CA SER A 171 15.16 -6.48 -4.40
C SER A 171 14.51 -5.50 -5.38
N PHE A 172 13.89 -4.42 -4.88
CA PHE A 172 13.24 -3.40 -5.71
C PHE A 172 14.18 -2.24 -6.06
N GLN A 173 14.64 -1.51 -5.07
CA GLN A 173 15.56 -0.37 -5.22
C GLN A 173 16.40 -0.16 -3.96
N GLU A 174 17.46 0.62 -4.07
CA GLU A 174 18.33 1.01 -2.94
C GLU A 174 18.84 -0.19 -2.12
N THR A 175 19.24 -1.28 -2.80
CA THR A 175 19.63 -2.56 -2.19
C THR A 175 20.59 -2.40 -1.03
N THR A 176 21.69 -1.66 -1.24
CA THR A 176 22.73 -1.47 -0.21
C THR A 176 22.20 -0.73 1.00
N ARG A 177 21.42 0.33 0.79
CA ARG A 177 20.84 1.12 1.88
C ARG A 177 19.87 0.30 2.72
N VAL A 178 18.94 -0.39 2.06
CA VAL A 178 17.92 -1.21 2.74
C VAL A 178 18.58 -2.33 3.56
N LEU A 179 19.57 -3.03 2.99
CA LEU A 179 20.27 -4.09 3.70
C LEU A 179 21.10 -3.55 4.87
N THR A 180 21.74 -2.40 4.70
CA THR A 180 22.51 -1.76 5.78
C THR A 180 21.59 -1.35 6.93
N GLU A 181 20.47 -0.68 6.66
CA GLU A 181 19.49 -0.27 7.66
C GLU A 181 18.89 -1.49 8.38
N ALA A 182 18.56 -2.55 7.64
CA ALA A 182 18.05 -3.79 8.21
C ALA A 182 19.06 -4.49 9.13
N SER A 183 20.35 -4.52 8.72
CA SER A 183 21.44 -5.08 9.53
C SER A 183 21.67 -4.30 10.82
N ILE A 184 21.71 -2.96 10.73
CA ILE A 184 21.92 -2.11 11.91
C ILE A 184 20.75 -2.25 12.89
N ALA A 185 19.51 -2.34 12.37
CA ALA A 185 18.30 -2.50 13.18
C ALA A 185 18.06 -3.93 13.66
N GLY A 186 18.89 -4.93 13.26
CA GLY A 186 18.71 -6.33 13.60
C GLY A 186 17.38 -6.92 13.15
N ARG A 187 16.87 -6.47 11.98
CA ARG A 187 15.56 -6.88 11.48
C ARG A 187 15.52 -8.36 11.11
N ILE A 188 14.39 -8.99 11.41
CA ILE A 188 14.11 -10.38 11.03
C ILE A 188 13.00 -10.36 9.97
N ASP A 189 13.23 -10.98 8.81
CA ASP A 189 12.23 -11.18 7.78
C ASP A 189 11.47 -12.47 8.03
N LEU A 190 10.17 -12.35 8.23
CA LEU A 190 9.29 -13.49 8.50
C LEU A 190 8.87 -14.27 7.25
N LEU A 191 9.30 -13.85 6.07
CA LEU A 191 9.02 -14.50 4.77
C LEU A 191 7.51 -14.75 4.54
N ARG A 192 6.67 -13.79 4.90
CA ARG A 192 5.20 -13.90 4.78
C ARG A 192 4.66 -13.61 3.37
N GLY A 193 5.40 -12.86 2.56
CA GLY A 193 4.99 -12.46 1.23
C GLY A 193 5.43 -13.45 0.14
N LEU A 194 5.04 -13.15 -1.10
CA LEU A 194 5.39 -14.00 -2.24
C LEU A 194 6.83 -13.81 -2.68
N LYS A 195 7.26 -12.55 -2.78
CA LYS A 195 8.55 -12.16 -3.40
C LYS A 195 9.75 -12.68 -2.62
N GLU A 196 9.76 -12.53 -1.31
CA GLU A 196 10.81 -13.01 -0.43
C GLU A 196 10.95 -14.54 -0.46
N ASN A 197 9.84 -15.28 -0.52
CA ASN A 197 9.88 -16.74 -0.64
C ASN A 197 10.43 -17.18 -2.00
N VAL A 198 10.07 -16.49 -3.09
CA VAL A 198 10.62 -16.74 -4.44
C VAL A 198 12.12 -16.50 -4.46
N ILE A 199 12.61 -15.41 -3.85
CA ILE A 199 14.03 -15.06 -3.82
C ILE A 199 14.82 -16.11 -3.06
N VAL A 200 14.30 -16.61 -1.93
CA VAL A 200 14.96 -17.64 -1.10
C VAL A 200 14.82 -19.03 -1.71
N GLY A 201 13.95 -19.23 -2.71
CA GLY A 201 13.71 -20.53 -3.37
C GLY A 201 12.75 -21.43 -2.59
N ARG A 202 11.90 -20.88 -1.74
CA ARG A 202 10.84 -21.61 -1.05
C ARG A 202 9.54 -21.55 -1.84
N LEU A 203 8.64 -22.49 -1.53
CA LEU A 203 7.26 -22.42 -2.02
C LEU A 203 6.59 -21.14 -1.50
N ILE A 204 5.86 -20.45 -2.39
CA ILE A 204 5.07 -19.27 -2.00
C ILE A 204 3.94 -19.69 -1.04
N PRO A 205 3.53 -18.84 -0.09
CA PRO A 205 2.44 -19.13 0.85
C PRO A 205 1.05 -19.03 0.17
N ALA A 206 0.90 -19.72 -0.97
CA ALA A 206 -0.32 -19.80 -1.76
C ALA A 206 -0.37 -21.13 -2.54
N GLY A 207 -1.56 -21.62 -2.86
CA GLY A 207 -1.73 -22.90 -3.55
C GLY A 207 -1.13 -24.04 -2.73
N THR A 208 -0.30 -24.87 -3.35
CA THR A 208 0.35 -26.03 -2.70
C THR A 208 1.35 -25.65 -1.61
N GLY A 209 1.78 -24.40 -1.53
CA GLY A 209 2.66 -23.87 -0.47
C GLY A 209 1.92 -23.42 0.79
N MET A 210 0.59 -23.45 0.81
CA MET A 210 -0.18 -23.14 2.02
C MET A 210 0.05 -24.19 3.11
N GLU A 211 0.03 -23.74 4.35
CA GLU A 211 0.24 -24.58 5.52
C GLU A 211 -0.73 -25.79 5.57
N TYR A 212 -1.96 -25.58 5.13
CA TYR A 212 -2.95 -26.65 5.02
C TYR A 212 -2.45 -27.83 4.17
N TYR A 213 -1.86 -27.58 3.00
CA TYR A 213 -1.36 -28.64 2.12
C TYR A 213 -0.02 -29.23 2.60
N ARG A 214 0.76 -28.47 3.36
CA ARG A 214 2.03 -28.97 3.93
C ARG A 214 1.83 -30.00 5.03
N ASN A 215 0.68 -29.96 5.71
CA ASN A 215 0.34 -30.83 6.83
C ASN A 215 -0.54 -32.01 6.40
N ILE A 216 -0.78 -32.19 5.08
CA ILE A 216 -1.50 -33.36 4.57
C ILE A 216 -0.53 -34.54 4.51
N GLU A 217 -0.82 -35.57 5.29
CA GLU A 217 -0.16 -36.87 5.21
C GLU A 217 -0.97 -37.76 4.25
N LEU A 218 -0.28 -38.38 3.29
CA LEU A 218 -0.89 -39.34 2.39
C LEU A 218 -0.89 -40.70 3.04
N GLU A 219 -2.07 -41.23 3.33
CA GLU A 219 -2.25 -42.62 3.70
C GLU A 219 -1.98 -43.50 2.47
N ARG A 220 -0.85 -44.20 2.48
CA ARG A 220 -0.52 -45.20 1.43
C ARG A 220 -1.18 -46.50 1.81
N GLU A 221 -2.13 -46.97 1.00
CA GLU A 221 -2.51 -48.37 1.04
C GLU A 221 -1.25 -49.21 0.70
N GLU A 222 -0.78 -49.99 1.64
CA GLU A 222 0.25 -51.00 1.35
C GLU A 222 -0.41 -52.04 0.43
N ILE A 223 -0.20 -51.92 -0.89
CA ILE A 223 -0.55 -52.96 -1.83
C ILE A 223 0.40 -54.12 -1.53
N PRO A 224 -0.10 -55.26 -1.00
CA PRO A 224 0.76 -56.40 -0.74
C PRO A 224 1.39 -56.87 -2.05
N VAL A 225 2.69 -56.63 -2.22
CA VAL A 225 3.45 -57.13 -3.37
C VAL A 225 3.45 -58.67 -3.25
N GLN A 226 2.76 -59.35 -4.17
CA GLN A 226 2.82 -60.79 -4.23
C GLN A 226 4.26 -61.19 -4.60
N PRO A 227 4.91 -62.13 -3.86
CA PRO A 227 6.32 -62.47 -4.06
C PRO A 227 6.68 -63.04 -5.43
N ASP A 228 5.65 -63.39 -6.25
CA ASP A 228 5.86 -64.10 -7.51
C ASP A 228 6.07 -63.18 -8.74
N GLU A 229 6.08 -61.83 -8.54
CA GLU A 229 6.30 -60.91 -9.66
C GLU A 229 7.68 -60.20 -9.61
N ILE A 230 8.63 -60.75 -8.87
CA ILE A 230 10.02 -60.28 -8.98
C ILE A 230 10.63 -61.04 -10.17
N GLU A 231 10.41 -60.56 -11.40
CA GLU A 231 11.28 -60.94 -12.50
C GLU A 231 12.71 -60.50 -12.14
N GLU A 232 13.60 -61.46 -11.94
CA GLU A 232 15.02 -61.13 -11.79
C GLU A 232 15.47 -60.32 -13.00
N PRO A 233 16.20 -59.21 -12.84
CA PRO A 233 16.68 -58.45 -13.98
C PRO A 233 17.61 -59.36 -14.79
N TYR A 234 17.20 -59.63 -16.04
CA TYR A 234 17.98 -60.36 -17.04
C TYR A 234 19.27 -59.55 -17.31
N TYR A 235 20.37 -59.98 -16.72
CA TYR A 235 21.71 -59.46 -17.04
C TYR A 235 22.17 -60.18 -18.29
N ASP A 236 22.21 -59.46 -19.42
CA ASP A 236 22.82 -59.94 -20.67
C ASP A 236 24.34 -59.90 -20.48
N ASP A 237 24.94 -61.02 -20.15
CA ASP A 237 26.38 -61.20 -19.94
C ASP A 237 27.15 -61.27 -21.27
N GLU A 238 26.73 -60.58 -22.32
CA GLU A 238 27.54 -60.43 -23.54
C GLU A 238 28.63 -59.36 -23.29
N PRO A 239 29.92 -59.70 -23.32
CA PRO A 239 30.99 -58.72 -23.21
C PRO A 239 30.98 -57.84 -24.47
N PRO A 240 31.31 -56.55 -24.36
CA PRO A 240 31.34 -55.63 -25.50
C PRO A 240 32.32 -56.10 -26.54
N VAL A 241 31.85 -56.35 -27.76
CA VAL A 241 32.71 -56.64 -28.90
C VAL A 241 33.57 -55.41 -29.20
N VAL A 242 34.84 -55.49 -28.85
CA VAL A 242 35.83 -54.50 -29.23
C VAL A 242 36.11 -54.73 -30.72
N ALA A 243 35.55 -53.88 -31.59
CA ALA A 243 35.99 -53.80 -32.99
C ALA A 243 37.36 -53.16 -32.98
N ALA A 244 38.38 -53.98 -33.13
CA ALA A 244 39.71 -53.56 -33.54
C ALA A 244 39.76 -53.43 -35.08
N ASP A 245 40.42 -52.38 -35.53
CA ASP A 245 41.05 -52.17 -36.87
C ASP A 245 40.15 -51.68 -38.01
N LEU A 246 40.32 -50.42 -38.43
CA LEU A 246 41.24 -49.96 -39.52
C LEU A 246 41.08 -48.47 -39.70
#